data_1f31b8822a8116b163b0bf3a72a11c45
#
_entry.id   1f31b8822a8116b163b0bf3a72a11c45
#
_cell.length_a   1.000
_cell.length_b   1.000
_cell.length_c   1.000
_cell.angle_alpha   90.00
_cell.angle_beta   90.00
_cell.angle_gamma   90.00
#
_symmetry.space_group_name_H-M   'P 1'
#
loop_
_entity.id
_entity.type
_entity.pdbx_description
1 polymer ?
#
loop_
_entity_poly.entity_id
_entity_poly.type
_entity_poly.pdbx_seq_one_letter_code
_entity_poly.pdbx_strand_id
1 'polypeptide(L)'
;ANINSINVRDQKVITSTQTLDYDYLVIALGAQYDWNAVPGAKDAYSFYDFEYARRLRRRLSRLKRGKIVLAASKPPYKCPPAPFETAMILNWWARKKRIRKDIEIAVYIPEPGPLGVAGKEASIRVRDALQQRGIELVTQAGVTEVASNGREASFEDGSSTFADIISTIPVHKIPDVVSDSGVANGKPWVPVNTQTLETSITNVFAIGDVNVVPSGEFAIPKAGVFASGQGSKVGEVIASRINHSDTPDPYDGVGFCYMAYSGGRSATVGGKFLT
;
A
#
# COMPACT_ATOMS: atom_id res chain seq x y z
N ALA A 1 -4.30 -14.79 -18.72
CA ALA A 1 -5.76 -14.67 -18.79
C ALA A 1 -6.23 -13.69 -17.71
N ASN A 2 -7.25 -12.89 -18.01
CA ASN A 2 -7.91 -12.06 -16.99
C ASN A 2 -8.97 -12.89 -16.27
N ILE A 3 -9.17 -12.64 -14.98
CA ILE A 3 -10.28 -13.20 -14.21
C ILE A 3 -11.49 -12.30 -14.44
N ASN A 4 -12.56 -12.88 -15.00
CA ASN A 4 -13.79 -12.15 -15.30
C ASN A 4 -14.80 -12.23 -14.15
N SER A 5 -14.88 -13.38 -13.46
CA SER A 5 -15.69 -13.54 -12.25
C SER A 5 -15.23 -14.71 -11.40
N ILE A 6 -15.60 -14.65 -10.11
CA ILE A 6 -15.39 -15.73 -9.13
C ILE A 6 -16.77 -16.10 -8.59
N ASN A 7 -17.24 -17.30 -8.90
CA ASN A 7 -18.50 -17.86 -8.39
C ASN A 7 -18.19 -18.80 -7.23
N VAL A 8 -18.27 -18.28 -6.01
CA VAL A 8 -17.94 -19.04 -4.80
C VAL A 8 -18.99 -20.11 -4.44
N ARG A 9 -20.23 -19.93 -4.91
CA ARG A 9 -21.31 -20.91 -4.68
C ARG A 9 -21.08 -22.19 -5.49
N ASP A 10 -20.72 -22.03 -6.78
CA ASP A 10 -20.56 -23.13 -7.71
C ASP A 10 -19.09 -23.57 -7.81
N GLN A 11 -18.21 -23.03 -6.98
CA GLN A 11 -16.76 -23.29 -6.92
C GLN A 11 -16.08 -23.14 -8.30
N LYS A 12 -16.36 -22.03 -8.99
CA LYS A 12 -15.84 -21.75 -10.34
C LYS A 12 -15.13 -20.42 -10.42
N VAL A 13 -14.02 -20.40 -11.14
CA VAL A 13 -13.34 -19.16 -11.58
C VAL A 13 -13.46 -19.06 -13.09
N ILE A 14 -14.08 -17.98 -13.57
CA ILE A 14 -14.26 -17.70 -14.99
C ILE A 14 -13.18 -16.72 -15.43
N THR A 15 -12.38 -17.15 -16.37
CA THR A 15 -11.33 -16.32 -16.98
C THR A 15 -11.73 -15.89 -18.38
N SER A 16 -10.91 -15.05 -19.01
CA SER A 16 -11.11 -14.66 -20.42
C SER A 16 -10.97 -15.82 -21.41
N THR A 17 -10.46 -16.98 -20.99
CA THR A 17 -10.16 -18.12 -21.88
C THR A 17 -10.84 -19.41 -21.48
N GLN A 18 -11.20 -19.59 -20.21
CA GLN A 18 -11.74 -20.86 -19.71
C GLN A 18 -12.46 -20.67 -18.36
N THR A 19 -13.27 -21.66 -18.00
CA THR A 19 -13.84 -21.82 -16.65
C THR A 19 -13.08 -22.92 -15.93
N LEU A 20 -12.69 -22.65 -14.67
CA LEU A 20 -11.95 -23.56 -13.81
C LEU A 20 -12.81 -23.91 -12.60
N ASP A 21 -12.96 -25.20 -12.32
CA ASP A 21 -13.49 -25.69 -11.06
C ASP A 21 -12.38 -25.75 -10.02
N TYR A 22 -12.70 -25.63 -8.73
CA TYR A 22 -11.71 -25.70 -7.66
C TYR A 22 -12.27 -26.40 -6.40
N ASP A 23 -11.43 -27.14 -5.69
CA ASP A 23 -11.67 -27.63 -4.34
C ASP A 23 -11.21 -26.62 -3.30
N TYR A 24 -10.12 -25.90 -3.59
CA TYR A 24 -9.55 -24.83 -2.79
C TYR A 24 -9.27 -23.61 -3.67
N LEU A 25 -9.64 -22.43 -3.18
CA LEU A 25 -9.38 -21.16 -3.86
C LEU A 25 -8.51 -20.25 -3.00
N VAL A 26 -7.41 -19.75 -3.56
CA VAL A 26 -6.57 -18.72 -2.92
C VAL A 26 -6.67 -17.43 -3.73
N ILE A 27 -7.26 -16.40 -3.15
CA ILE A 27 -7.41 -15.07 -3.74
C ILE A 27 -6.18 -14.25 -3.36
N ALA A 28 -5.30 -13.98 -4.33
CA ALA A 28 -4.04 -13.25 -4.17
C ALA A 28 -3.94 -12.06 -5.14
N LEU A 29 -5.07 -11.41 -5.45
CA LEU A 29 -5.18 -10.40 -6.51
C LEU A 29 -4.67 -9.01 -6.09
N GLY A 30 -4.23 -8.87 -4.84
CA GLY A 30 -3.70 -7.60 -4.33
C GLY A 30 -4.75 -6.50 -4.22
N ALA A 31 -4.32 -5.26 -4.41
CA ALA A 31 -5.18 -4.08 -4.35
C ALA A 31 -5.15 -3.30 -5.67
N GLN A 32 -6.29 -2.81 -6.07
CA GLN A 32 -6.47 -1.84 -7.16
C GLN A 32 -6.35 -0.41 -6.64
N TYR A 33 -6.10 0.53 -7.56
CA TYR A 33 -6.13 1.97 -7.29
C TYR A 33 -7.44 2.58 -7.75
N ASP A 34 -8.09 3.32 -6.87
CA ASP A 34 -9.22 4.17 -7.23
C ASP A 34 -8.71 5.59 -7.53
N TRP A 35 -8.36 5.83 -8.78
CA TRP A 35 -7.88 7.13 -9.25
C TRP A 35 -8.96 8.22 -9.27
N ASN A 36 -10.24 7.83 -9.16
CA ASN A 36 -11.36 8.76 -9.16
C ASN A 36 -11.82 9.14 -7.75
N ALA A 37 -11.34 8.44 -6.72
CA ALA A 37 -11.71 8.71 -5.33
C ALA A 37 -11.27 10.10 -4.84
N VAL A 38 -10.22 10.66 -5.44
CA VAL A 38 -9.75 12.03 -5.19
C VAL A 38 -9.83 12.80 -6.51
N PRO A 39 -10.66 13.83 -6.63
CA PRO A 39 -10.76 14.68 -7.81
C PRO A 39 -9.38 15.18 -8.27
N GLY A 40 -9.09 15.09 -9.56
CA GLY A 40 -7.83 15.52 -10.16
C GLY A 40 -6.60 14.63 -9.89
N ALA A 41 -6.67 13.64 -8.98
CA ALA A 41 -5.53 12.77 -8.67
C ALA A 41 -5.02 11.96 -9.86
N LYS A 42 -5.91 11.59 -10.81
CA LYS A 42 -5.54 10.90 -12.06
C LYS A 42 -4.63 11.73 -12.97
N ASP A 43 -4.68 13.05 -12.87
CA ASP A 43 -3.88 13.98 -13.67
C ASP A 43 -2.56 14.36 -12.97
N ALA A 44 -2.45 14.11 -11.67
CA ALA A 44 -1.23 14.26 -10.87
C ALA A 44 -0.16 13.21 -11.26
N TYR A 45 0.99 13.28 -10.61
CA TYR A 45 2.00 12.22 -10.67
C TYR A 45 1.73 11.16 -9.61
N SER A 46 2.33 9.98 -9.78
CA SER A 46 2.38 8.96 -8.74
C SER A 46 3.59 8.05 -8.95
N PHE A 47 4.08 7.46 -7.87
CA PHE A 47 5.10 6.41 -7.91
C PHE A 47 4.52 5.02 -7.63
N TYR A 48 3.21 4.90 -7.51
CA TYR A 48 2.51 3.64 -7.24
C TYR A 48 2.16 2.84 -8.50
N ASP A 49 2.13 3.49 -9.66
CA ASP A 49 1.87 2.85 -10.95
C ASP A 49 3.02 3.11 -11.92
N PHE A 50 3.31 2.16 -12.79
CA PHE A 50 4.47 2.22 -13.69
C PHE A 50 4.41 3.39 -14.67
N GLU A 51 3.26 3.64 -15.30
CA GLU A 51 3.13 4.73 -16.27
C GLU A 51 3.18 6.10 -15.57
N TYR A 52 2.57 6.21 -14.40
CA TYR A 52 2.66 7.42 -13.58
C TYR A 52 4.10 7.67 -13.10
N ALA A 53 4.80 6.62 -12.66
CA ALA A 53 6.20 6.72 -12.26
C ALA A 53 7.12 7.14 -13.42
N ARG A 54 6.85 6.66 -14.65
CA ARG A 54 7.54 7.12 -15.87
C ARG A 54 7.31 8.62 -16.14
N ARG A 55 6.06 9.09 -15.96
CA ARG A 55 5.73 10.52 -16.08
C ARG A 55 6.47 11.34 -15.03
N LEU A 56 6.43 10.90 -13.75
CA LEU A 56 7.16 11.51 -12.64
C LEU A 56 8.66 11.60 -12.93
N ARG A 57 9.29 10.50 -13.34
CA ARG A 57 10.72 10.47 -13.69
C ARG A 57 11.08 11.49 -14.77
N ARG A 58 10.29 11.59 -15.84
CA ARG A 58 10.51 12.58 -16.90
C ARG A 58 10.38 14.02 -16.38
N ARG A 59 9.44 14.28 -15.48
CA ARG A 59 9.28 15.60 -14.87
C ARG A 59 10.44 15.94 -13.94
N LEU A 60 10.84 15.02 -13.09
CA LEU A 60 11.99 15.16 -12.18
C LEU A 60 13.29 15.43 -12.94
N SER A 61 13.53 14.74 -14.07
CA SER A 61 14.79 14.93 -14.84
C SER A 61 15.00 16.36 -15.33
N ARG A 62 13.92 17.13 -15.49
CA ARG A 62 13.93 18.53 -15.95
C ARG A 62 13.84 19.54 -14.80
N LEU A 63 13.59 19.09 -13.57
CA LEU A 63 13.44 19.97 -12.43
C LEU A 63 14.81 20.47 -11.97
N LYS A 64 14.96 21.77 -11.86
CA LYS A 64 16.18 22.43 -11.34
C LYS A 64 15.93 23.11 -9.99
N ARG A 65 14.72 23.59 -9.76
CA ARG A 65 14.24 24.24 -8.52
C ARG A 65 12.74 24.08 -8.41
N GLY A 66 12.20 24.20 -7.19
CA GLY A 66 10.78 24.20 -6.90
C GLY A 66 10.38 23.25 -5.80
N LYS A 67 9.08 23.09 -5.60
CA LYS A 67 8.48 22.27 -4.54
C LYS A 67 7.96 20.94 -5.08
N ILE A 68 8.29 19.85 -4.38
CA ILE A 68 7.76 18.50 -4.62
C ILE A 68 6.90 18.12 -3.42
N VAL A 69 5.67 17.76 -3.67
CA VAL A 69 4.72 17.28 -2.65
C VAL A 69 4.40 15.81 -2.92
N LEU A 70 4.55 14.97 -1.90
CA LEU A 70 4.06 13.61 -1.87
C LEU A 70 2.83 13.59 -0.96
N ALA A 71 1.67 13.26 -1.50
CA ALA A 71 0.41 13.38 -0.79
C ALA A 71 -0.35 12.06 -0.77
N ALA A 72 -0.52 11.46 0.42
CA ALA A 72 -1.36 10.30 0.61
C ALA A 72 -2.83 10.71 0.76
N SER A 73 -3.73 9.93 0.15
CA SER A 73 -5.17 10.20 0.22
C SER A 73 -5.81 9.56 1.46
N LYS A 74 -5.89 8.24 1.50
CA LYS A 74 -6.58 7.49 2.56
C LYS A 74 -5.88 6.16 2.83
N PRO A 75 -5.64 5.79 4.11
CA PRO A 75 -5.18 4.47 4.46
C PRO A 75 -6.31 3.43 4.36
N PRO A 76 -5.98 2.13 4.30
CA PRO A 76 -4.63 1.62 4.12
C PRO A 76 -4.16 1.69 2.67
N TYR A 77 -2.89 1.98 2.47
CA TYR A 77 -2.22 1.85 1.17
C TYR A 77 -1.06 0.86 1.25
N LYS A 78 -0.66 0.31 0.10
CA LYS A 78 0.47 -0.63 0.02
C LYS A 78 1.75 0.05 0.45
N CYS A 79 2.66 -0.73 1.10
CA CYS A 79 3.97 -0.27 1.49
C CYS A 79 3.92 1.02 2.34
N PRO A 80 3.47 0.97 3.60
CA PRO A 80 3.37 2.16 4.46
C PRO A 80 4.64 3.04 4.54
N PRO A 81 5.88 2.51 4.44
CA PRO A 81 7.07 3.34 4.37
C PRO A 81 7.27 4.09 3.04
N ALA A 82 6.59 3.73 1.97
CA ALA A 82 6.87 4.27 0.62
C ALA A 82 6.84 5.80 0.47
N PRO A 83 5.92 6.57 1.08
CA PRO A 83 5.96 8.03 1.00
C PRO A 83 7.25 8.62 1.59
N PHE A 84 7.67 8.11 2.74
CA PHE A 84 8.87 8.57 3.45
C PHE A 84 10.14 8.14 2.75
N GLU A 85 10.19 6.89 2.28
CA GLU A 85 11.25 6.36 1.44
C GLU A 85 11.43 7.19 0.16
N THR A 86 10.34 7.45 -0.56
CA THR A 86 10.36 8.26 -1.77
C THR A 86 10.88 9.66 -1.50
N ALA A 87 10.45 10.32 -0.41
CA ALA A 87 10.93 11.64 -0.03
C ALA A 87 12.44 11.65 0.26
N MET A 88 12.94 10.64 0.98
CA MET A 88 14.37 10.52 1.28
C MET A 88 15.21 10.19 0.04
N ILE A 89 14.70 9.38 -0.88
CA ILE A 89 15.35 9.11 -2.18
C ILE A 89 15.36 10.38 -3.05
N LEU A 90 14.30 11.16 -3.07
CA LEU A 90 14.26 12.47 -3.76
C LEU A 90 15.27 13.44 -3.17
N ASN A 91 15.42 13.50 -1.85
CA ASN A 91 16.46 14.29 -1.19
C ASN A 91 17.87 13.83 -1.61
N TRP A 92 18.14 12.52 -1.62
CA TRP A 92 19.41 11.98 -2.10
C TRP A 92 19.65 12.31 -3.57
N TRP A 93 18.64 12.13 -4.44
CA TRP A 93 18.70 12.50 -5.86
C TRP A 93 19.02 13.98 -6.06
N ALA A 94 18.35 14.88 -5.36
CA ALA A 94 18.58 16.31 -5.44
C ALA A 94 20.00 16.71 -5.00
N ARG A 95 20.54 16.03 -3.96
CA ARG A 95 21.95 16.18 -3.54
C ARG A 95 22.92 15.72 -4.63
N LYS A 96 22.69 14.56 -5.25
CA LYS A 96 23.50 14.05 -6.37
C LYS A 96 23.50 15.01 -7.57
N LYS A 97 22.37 15.64 -7.84
CA LYS A 97 22.20 16.67 -8.87
C LYS A 97 22.76 18.04 -8.48
N ARG A 98 23.19 18.23 -7.22
CA ARG A 98 23.64 19.51 -6.64
C ARG A 98 22.58 20.62 -6.68
N ILE A 99 21.31 20.26 -6.61
CA ILE A 99 20.15 21.19 -6.63
C ILE A 99 19.35 21.15 -5.32
N ARG A 100 19.80 20.41 -4.28
CA ARG A 100 19.02 20.19 -3.06
C ARG A 100 18.58 21.49 -2.37
N LYS A 101 19.40 22.52 -2.37
CA LYS A 101 19.07 23.82 -1.78
C LYS A 101 17.96 24.58 -2.50
N ASP A 102 17.73 24.23 -3.77
CA ASP A 102 16.72 24.85 -4.62
C ASP A 102 15.44 24.00 -4.72
N ILE A 103 15.38 22.86 -4.00
CA ILE A 103 14.24 21.92 -3.99
C ILE A 103 13.66 21.85 -2.60
N GLU A 104 12.37 22.15 -2.48
CA GLU A 104 11.56 21.87 -1.30
C GLU A 104 10.90 20.49 -1.46
N ILE A 105 10.87 19.70 -0.39
CA ILE A 105 10.21 18.39 -0.37
C ILE A 105 9.28 18.35 0.84
N ALA A 106 8.01 18.03 0.59
CA ALA A 106 7.01 17.88 1.63
C ALA A 106 6.24 16.56 1.47
N VAL A 107 5.89 15.94 2.59
CA VAL A 107 5.07 14.73 2.67
C VAL A 107 3.82 15.05 3.47
N TYR A 108 2.65 14.84 2.88
CA TYR A 108 1.34 15.02 3.49
C TYR A 108 0.70 13.64 3.67
N ILE A 109 0.28 13.33 4.88
CA ILE A 109 -0.34 12.05 5.24
C ILE A 109 -1.59 12.25 6.09
N PRO A 110 -2.63 11.41 5.94
CA PRO A 110 -3.84 11.47 6.78
C PRO A 110 -3.59 10.97 8.20
N GLU A 111 -2.57 10.12 8.42
CA GLU A 111 -2.26 9.55 9.73
C GLU A 111 -1.67 10.61 10.69
N PRO A 112 -1.80 10.42 12.02
CA PRO A 112 -1.24 11.34 13.02
C PRO A 112 0.29 11.28 13.12
N GLY A 113 0.91 10.29 12.47
CA GLY A 113 2.36 10.13 12.40
C GLY A 113 2.79 9.06 11.40
N PRO A 114 4.05 9.10 10.96
CA PRO A 114 4.57 8.15 9.99
C PRO A 114 4.69 6.76 10.61
N LEU A 115 4.32 5.71 9.85
CA LEU A 115 4.50 4.30 10.25
C LEU A 115 3.90 3.92 11.61
N GLY A 116 2.74 4.49 12.00
CA GLY A 116 2.11 4.19 13.29
C GLY A 116 1.93 2.69 13.57
N VAL A 117 1.64 1.91 12.53
CA VAL A 117 1.52 0.44 12.59
C VAL A 117 2.81 -0.27 13.00
N ALA A 118 4.00 0.33 12.78
CA ALA A 118 5.29 -0.19 13.21
C ALA A 118 5.70 0.28 14.64
N GLY A 119 4.80 0.99 15.31
CA GLY A 119 4.97 1.45 16.69
C GLY A 119 5.56 2.86 16.80
N LYS A 120 5.45 3.41 18.03
CA LYS A 120 5.82 4.79 18.33
C LYS A 120 7.29 5.11 18.05
N GLU A 121 8.19 4.17 18.36
CA GLU A 121 9.63 4.38 18.16
C GLU A 121 9.97 4.49 16.66
N ALA A 122 9.40 3.62 15.82
CA ALA A 122 9.57 3.69 14.38
C ALA A 122 9.05 5.03 13.82
N SER A 123 7.88 5.48 14.30
CA SER A 123 7.30 6.77 13.92
C SER A 123 8.23 7.95 14.25
N ILE A 124 8.79 7.98 15.46
CA ILE A 124 9.74 9.01 15.88
C ILE A 124 10.98 8.99 14.99
N ARG A 125 11.59 7.83 14.78
CA ARG A 125 12.82 7.69 13.96
C ARG A 125 12.59 8.16 12.51
N VAL A 126 11.44 7.88 11.92
CA VAL A 126 11.12 8.36 10.56
C VAL A 126 10.91 9.87 10.54
N ARG A 127 10.21 10.43 11.52
CA ARG A 127 10.03 11.89 11.67
C ARG A 127 11.39 12.60 11.77
N ASP A 128 12.25 12.13 12.64
CA ASP A 128 13.60 12.68 12.84
C ASP A 128 14.44 12.58 11.56
N ALA A 129 14.37 11.44 10.86
CA ALA A 129 15.09 11.24 9.62
C ALA A 129 14.63 12.19 8.50
N LEU A 130 13.35 12.52 8.42
CA LEU A 130 12.81 13.53 7.48
C LEU A 130 13.28 14.93 7.88
N GLN A 131 13.13 15.31 9.17
CA GLN A 131 13.52 16.61 9.70
C GLN A 131 15.01 16.89 9.47
N GLN A 132 15.91 15.95 9.79
CA GLN A 132 17.35 16.07 9.55
C GLN A 132 17.72 16.29 8.09
N ARG A 133 16.83 15.98 7.16
CA ARG A 133 17.01 16.16 5.72
C ARG A 133 16.31 17.41 5.17
N GLY A 134 15.69 18.20 6.05
CA GLY A 134 14.89 19.37 5.67
C GLY A 134 13.70 18.96 4.79
N ILE A 135 13.07 17.81 5.08
CA ILE A 135 11.84 17.35 4.45
C ILE A 135 10.69 17.67 5.41
N GLU A 136 9.73 18.44 4.93
CA GLU A 136 8.52 18.77 5.66
C GLU A 136 7.61 17.54 5.79
N LEU A 137 7.06 17.30 6.97
CA LEU A 137 6.04 16.27 7.22
C LEU A 137 4.80 16.92 7.82
N VAL A 138 3.69 16.88 7.08
CA VAL A 138 2.38 17.33 7.52
C VAL A 138 1.51 16.10 7.76
N THR A 139 1.01 15.96 8.98
CA THR A 139 0.17 14.85 9.42
C THR A 139 -1.28 15.29 9.55
N GLN A 140 -2.24 14.34 9.56
CA GLN A 140 -3.68 14.61 9.60
C GLN A 140 -4.13 15.50 8.43
N ALA A 141 -3.48 15.33 7.29
CA ALA A 141 -3.66 16.10 6.07
C ALA A 141 -3.69 15.16 4.84
N GLY A 142 -4.70 14.30 4.79
CA GLY A 142 -4.97 13.49 3.60
C GLY A 142 -5.38 14.38 2.42
N VAL A 143 -4.88 14.08 1.20
CA VAL A 143 -5.25 14.86 0.03
C VAL A 143 -6.71 14.59 -0.36
N THR A 144 -7.48 15.65 -0.54
CA THR A 144 -8.90 15.61 -0.91
C THR A 144 -9.16 16.02 -2.34
N GLU A 145 -8.27 16.84 -2.93
CA GLU A 145 -8.39 17.30 -4.30
C GLU A 145 -7.02 17.68 -4.86
N VAL A 146 -6.84 17.51 -6.17
CA VAL A 146 -5.76 18.13 -6.93
C VAL A 146 -6.37 18.97 -8.03
N ALA A 147 -6.02 20.25 -8.10
CA ALA A 147 -6.52 21.15 -9.12
C ALA A 147 -6.18 20.66 -10.54
N SER A 148 -7.00 21.04 -11.52
CA SER A 148 -6.88 20.60 -12.92
C SER A 148 -5.53 20.95 -13.58
N ASN A 149 -4.81 21.95 -13.03
CA ASN A 149 -3.48 22.31 -13.48
C ASN A 149 -2.38 21.40 -12.91
N GLY A 150 -2.73 20.47 -11.99
CA GLY A 150 -1.81 19.55 -11.31
C GLY A 150 -0.79 20.20 -10.38
N ARG A 151 -1.01 21.47 -9.99
CA ARG A 151 -0.05 22.27 -9.22
C ARG A 151 -0.53 22.75 -7.86
N GLU A 152 -1.78 22.47 -7.52
CA GLU A 152 -2.36 22.77 -6.22
C GLU A 152 -3.05 21.53 -5.66
N ALA A 153 -2.85 21.25 -4.38
CA ALA A 153 -3.53 20.18 -3.66
C ALA A 153 -4.21 20.76 -2.43
N SER A 154 -5.44 20.30 -2.16
CA SER A 154 -6.22 20.59 -0.95
C SER A 154 -6.23 19.37 -0.04
N PHE A 155 -6.33 19.59 1.26
CA PHE A 155 -6.19 18.56 2.29
C PHE A 155 -7.38 18.54 3.26
N GLU A 156 -7.52 17.42 4.00
CA GLU A 156 -8.62 17.19 4.96
C GLU A 156 -8.66 18.22 6.10
N ASP A 157 -7.53 18.82 6.47
CA ASP A 157 -7.42 19.86 7.48
C ASP A 157 -7.85 21.26 6.98
N GLY A 158 -8.31 21.36 5.74
CA GLY A 158 -8.72 22.60 5.08
C GLY A 158 -7.56 23.41 4.49
N SER A 159 -6.31 22.96 4.65
CA SER A 159 -5.16 23.61 4.04
C SER A 159 -5.04 23.31 2.55
N SER A 160 -4.27 24.13 1.83
CA SER A 160 -3.84 23.85 0.46
C SER A 160 -2.37 24.20 0.25
N THR A 161 -1.77 23.64 -0.80
CA THR A 161 -0.38 23.95 -1.16
C THR A 161 -0.18 23.95 -2.65
N PHE A 162 0.67 24.87 -3.13
CA PHE A 162 1.17 24.87 -4.49
C PHE A 162 2.49 24.11 -4.59
N ALA A 163 2.68 23.35 -5.67
CA ALA A 163 3.93 22.64 -5.94
C ALA A 163 4.21 22.52 -7.45
N ASP A 164 5.47 22.37 -7.80
CA ASP A 164 5.89 22.10 -9.18
C ASP A 164 5.65 20.64 -9.58
N ILE A 165 5.59 19.77 -8.57
CA ILE A 165 5.26 18.35 -8.71
C ILE A 165 4.39 17.94 -7.52
N ILE A 166 3.18 17.50 -7.80
CA ILE A 166 2.33 16.81 -6.83
C ILE A 166 2.28 15.34 -7.23
N SER A 167 2.73 14.47 -6.34
CA SER A 167 2.68 13.01 -6.51
C SER A 167 1.74 12.42 -5.47
N THR A 168 0.60 11.92 -5.93
CA THR A 168 -0.42 11.35 -5.04
C THR A 168 -0.20 9.87 -4.82
N ILE A 169 -0.55 9.40 -3.63
CA ILE A 169 -0.79 8.00 -3.32
C ILE A 169 -2.30 7.79 -3.43
N PRO A 170 -2.76 7.02 -4.45
CA PRO A 170 -4.19 6.87 -4.70
C PRO A 170 -4.88 6.10 -3.58
N VAL A 171 -6.20 6.24 -3.48
CA VAL A 171 -7.00 5.35 -2.64
C VAL A 171 -6.87 3.92 -3.16
N HIS A 172 -6.67 2.98 -2.24
CA HIS A 172 -6.60 1.56 -2.54
C HIS A 172 -7.92 0.89 -2.26
N LYS A 173 -8.31 -0.06 -3.10
CA LYS A 173 -9.51 -0.89 -2.94
C LYS A 173 -9.22 -2.34 -3.34
N ILE A 174 -10.09 -3.26 -2.94
CA ILE A 174 -10.05 -4.62 -3.49
C ILE A 174 -10.39 -4.60 -4.97
N PRO A 175 -9.87 -5.54 -5.79
CA PRO A 175 -10.26 -5.68 -7.18
C PRO A 175 -11.77 -5.87 -7.34
N ASP A 176 -12.37 -5.27 -8.37
CA ASP A 176 -13.81 -5.30 -8.58
C ASP A 176 -14.33 -6.75 -8.68
N VAL A 177 -13.60 -7.63 -9.35
CA VAL A 177 -13.93 -9.07 -9.44
C VAL A 177 -14.02 -9.76 -8.07
N VAL A 178 -13.24 -9.30 -7.08
CA VAL A 178 -13.31 -9.82 -5.71
C VAL A 178 -14.51 -9.22 -4.97
N SER A 179 -14.75 -7.93 -5.15
CA SER A 179 -15.94 -7.27 -4.60
C SER A 179 -17.23 -7.95 -5.08
N ASP A 180 -17.32 -8.16 -6.40
CA ASP A 180 -18.49 -8.73 -7.07
C ASP A 180 -18.73 -10.21 -6.71
N SER A 181 -17.68 -10.95 -6.31
CA SER A 181 -17.78 -12.34 -5.85
C SER A 181 -18.52 -12.53 -4.52
N GLY A 182 -18.69 -11.44 -3.75
CA GLY A 182 -19.28 -11.48 -2.41
C GLY A 182 -18.32 -11.96 -1.29
N VAL A 183 -17.09 -12.36 -1.59
CA VAL A 183 -16.11 -12.87 -0.60
C VAL A 183 -15.78 -11.81 0.46
N ALA A 184 -15.80 -10.53 0.10
CA ALA A 184 -15.55 -9.43 1.03
C ALA A 184 -16.73 -9.14 1.98
N ASN A 185 -17.90 -9.74 1.74
CA ASN A 185 -19.10 -9.59 2.58
C ASN A 185 -19.51 -8.12 2.79
N GLY A 186 -19.39 -7.29 1.74
CA GLY A 186 -19.65 -5.85 1.78
C GLY A 186 -18.59 -5.02 2.52
N LYS A 187 -17.48 -5.62 2.94
CA LYS A 187 -16.37 -4.91 3.59
C LYS A 187 -15.39 -4.35 2.56
N PRO A 188 -14.66 -3.27 2.90
CA PRO A 188 -13.67 -2.67 1.99
C PRO A 188 -12.47 -3.58 1.68
N TRP A 189 -12.21 -4.58 2.52
CA TRP A 189 -11.16 -5.59 2.38
C TRP A 189 -11.72 -6.94 2.76
N VAL A 190 -11.17 -8.03 2.19
CA VAL A 190 -11.62 -9.39 2.48
C VAL A 190 -11.26 -9.77 3.92
N PRO A 191 -12.25 -9.96 4.81
CA PRO A 191 -11.99 -10.45 6.16
C PRO A 191 -11.53 -11.91 6.12
N VAL A 192 -10.56 -12.25 6.96
CA VAL A 192 -10.05 -13.62 7.06
C VAL A 192 -9.88 -14.03 8.52
N ASN A 193 -9.88 -15.32 8.77
CA ASN A 193 -9.46 -15.89 10.04
C ASN A 193 -7.96 -15.57 10.24
N THR A 194 -7.60 -15.02 11.39
CA THR A 194 -6.22 -14.56 11.66
C THR A 194 -5.20 -15.69 11.74
N GLN A 195 -5.63 -16.90 11.98
CA GLN A 195 -4.78 -18.09 12.14
C GLN A 195 -4.55 -18.82 10.80
N THR A 196 -5.62 -18.99 10.02
CA THR A 196 -5.63 -19.82 8.80
C THR A 196 -5.68 -19.02 7.51
N LEU A 197 -6.06 -17.73 7.58
CA LEU A 197 -6.31 -16.82 6.44
C LEU A 197 -7.48 -17.27 5.54
N GLU A 198 -8.33 -18.16 6.04
CA GLU A 198 -9.56 -18.57 5.40
C GLU A 198 -10.61 -17.46 5.53
N THR A 199 -11.40 -17.26 4.50
CA THR A 199 -12.56 -16.33 4.52
C THR A 199 -13.74 -16.95 5.27
N SER A 200 -14.89 -16.28 5.28
CA SER A 200 -16.13 -16.87 5.79
C SER A 200 -16.67 -18.01 4.91
N ILE A 201 -16.09 -18.25 3.75
CA ILE A 201 -16.46 -19.30 2.80
C ILE A 201 -15.43 -20.42 2.92
N THR A 202 -15.89 -21.63 3.23
CA THR A 202 -15.04 -22.82 3.40
C THR A 202 -14.17 -23.05 2.15
N ASN A 203 -12.89 -23.36 2.37
CA ASN A 203 -11.88 -23.59 1.35
C ASN A 203 -11.56 -22.39 0.44
N VAL A 204 -12.03 -21.19 0.80
CA VAL A 204 -11.69 -19.95 0.12
C VAL A 204 -10.81 -19.12 1.03
N PHE A 205 -9.57 -18.85 0.60
CA PHE A 205 -8.55 -18.10 1.31
C PHE A 205 -8.29 -16.76 0.60
N ALA A 206 -7.89 -15.75 1.36
CA ALA A 206 -7.45 -14.49 0.79
C ALA A 206 -6.13 -14.05 1.42
N ILE A 207 -5.12 -13.74 0.58
CA ILE A 207 -3.75 -13.41 1.02
C ILE A 207 -3.24 -12.13 0.37
N GLY A 208 -2.30 -11.46 1.07
CA GLY A 208 -1.68 -10.23 0.60
C GLY A 208 -2.60 -9.01 0.71
N ASP A 209 -2.41 -8.06 -0.19
CA ASP A 209 -3.05 -6.74 -0.06
C ASP A 209 -4.59 -6.75 -0.23
N VAL A 210 -5.17 -7.84 -0.71
CA VAL A 210 -6.63 -7.98 -0.87
C VAL A 210 -7.35 -8.20 0.46
N ASN A 211 -6.68 -8.79 1.45
CA ASN A 211 -7.27 -9.12 2.74
C ASN A 211 -7.09 -8.04 3.80
N VAL A 212 -7.77 -8.21 4.93
CA VAL A 212 -7.49 -7.52 6.18
C VAL A 212 -7.30 -8.56 7.29
N VAL A 213 -6.14 -8.51 7.93
CA VAL A 213 -5.80 -9.31 9.11
C VAL A 213 -5.68 -8.35 10.29
N PRO A 214 -6.64 -8.31 11.22
CA PRO A 214 -6.60 -7.44 12.39
C PRO A 214 -5.38 -7.72 13.28
N SER A 215 -4.80 -6.66 13.85
CA SER A 215 -3.67 -6.70 14.77
C SER A 215 -3.81 -5.55 15.78
N GLY A 216 -4.42 -5.82 16.94
CA GLY A 216 -4.74 -4.79 17.92
C GLY A 216 -5.64 -3.69 17.32
N GLU A 217 -5.22 -2.43 17.47
CA GLU A 217 -5.94 -1.27 16.90
C GLU A 217 -5.69 -1.09 15.39
N PHE A 218 -4.78 -1.86 14.82
CA PHE A 218 -4.37 -1.78 13.42
C PHE A 218 -4.74 -3.06 12.66
N ALA A 219 -4.24 -3.14 11.45
CA ALA A 219 -4.19 -4.37 10.67
C ALA A 219 -2.75 -4.62 10.22
N ILE A 220 -2.43 -5.86 9.87
CA ILE A 220 -1.14 -6.19 9.26
C ILE A 220 -0.93 -5.31 8.02
N PRO A 221 0.25 -4.68 7.87
CA PRO A 221 0.53 -3.80 6.75
C PRO A 221 0.41 -4.50 5.40
N LYS A 222 -0.10 -3.78 4.40
CA LYS A 222 -0.11 -4.24 3.02
C LYS A 222 1.31 -4.15 2.43
N ALA A 223 2.05 -5.27 2.53
CA ALA A 223 3.41 -5.37 2.02
C ALA A 223 3.75 -6.80 1.58
N GLY A 224 4.61 -6.91 0.57
CA GLY A 224 4.96 -8.20 -0.06
C GLY A 224 5.51 -9.25 0.90
N VAL A 225 6.23 -8.84 1.95
CA VAL A 225 6.77 -9.76 2.96
C VAL A 225 5.64 -10.46 3.73
N PHE A 226 4.57 -9.74 4.08
CA PHE A 226 3.41 -10.35 4.74
C PHE A 226 2.62 -11.22 3.75
N ALA A 227 2.44 -10.77 2.50
CA ALA A 227 1.80 -11.57 1.47
C ALA A 227 2.51 -12.92 1.25
N SER A 228 3.85 -12.92 1.26
CA SER A 228 4.65 -14.14 1.15
C SER A 228 4.44 -15.07 2.35
N GLY A 229 4.51 -14.54 3.59
CA GLY A 229 4.24 -15.33 4.80
C GLY A 229 2.83 -15.90 4.85
N GLN A 230 1.84 -15.10 4.43
CA GLN A 230 0.46 -15.54 4.31
C GLN A 230 0.31 -16.67 3.27
N GLY A 231 1.00 -16.56 2.13
CA GLY A 231 0.98 -17.60 1.10
C GLY A 231 1.56 -18.93 1.60
N SER A 232 2.69 -18.87 2.33
CA SER A 232 3.28 -20.08 2.96
C SER A 232 2.30 -20.70 3.95
N LYS A 233 1.67 -19.90 4.80
CA LYS A 233 0.70 -20.39 5.79
C LYS A 233 -0.51 -21.06 5.15
N VAL A 234 -1.09 -20.45 4.13
CA VAL A 234 -2.22 -21.05 3.40
C VAL A 234 -1.82 -22.35 2.72
N GLY A 235 -0.61 -22.42 2.16
CA GLY A 235 -0.07 -23.66 1.60
C GLY A 235 -0.01 -24.79 2.64
N GLU A 236 0.48 -24.51 3.86
CA GLU A 236 0.50 -25.47 4.97
C GLU A 236 -0.90 -25.93 5.38
N VAL A 237 -1.85 -24.98 5.51
CA VAL A 237 -3.24 -25.29 5.89
C VAL A 237 -3.92 -26.17 4.84
N ILE A 238 -3.76 -25.87 3.55
CA ILE A 238 -4.34 -26.70 2.49
C ILE A 238 -3.70 -28.07 2.45
N ALA A 239 -2.36 -28.14 2.55
CA ALA A 239 -1.64 -29.43 2.58
C ALA A 239 -2.07 -30.31 3.76
N SER A 240 -2.26 -29.74 4.96
CA SER A 240 -2.72 -30.50 6.12
C SER A 240 -4.14 -31.06 5.92
N ARG A 241 -5.04 -30.30 5.30
CA ARG A 241 -6.40 -30.75 4.97
C ARG A 241 -6.40 -31.91 3.96
N ILE A 242 -5.60 -31.80 2.92
CA ILE A 242 -5.51 -32.85 1.87
C ILE A 242 -4.90 -34.13 2.43
N ASN A 243 -3.88 -34.02 3.27
CA ASN A 243 -3.18 -35.16 3.84
C ASN A 243 -3.79 -35.69 5.14
N HIS A 244 -4.90 -35.10 5.63
CA HIS A 244 -5.52 -35.43 6.91
C HIS A 244 -4.52 -35.43 8.08
N SER A 245 -3.58 -34.49 8.06
CA SER A 245 -2.54 -34.33 9.09
C SER A 245 -2.93 -33.23 10.10
N ASP A 246 -2.10 -33.07 11.14
CA ASP A 246 -2.32 -32.06 12.18
C ASP A 246 -2.44 -30.65 11.61
N THR A 247 -3.27 -29.84 12.27
CA THR A 247 -3.41 -28.43 11.92
C THR A 247 -2.07 -27.70 12.15
N PRO A 248 -1.55 -26.97 11.17
CA PRO A 248 -0.31 -26.23 11.34
C PRO A 248 -0.44 -25.11 12.36
N ASP A 249 0.69 -24.65 12.92
CA ASP A 249 0.73 -23.51 13.81
C ASP A 249 0.00 -22.29 13.22
N PRO A 250 -0.60 -21.43 14.04
CA PRO A 250 -1.25 -20.21 13.57
C PRO A 250 -0.31 -19.30 12.77
N TYR A 251 -0.85 -18.51 11.84
CA TYR A 251 -0.10 -17.41 11.21
C TYR A 251 0.32 -16.40 12.30
N ASP A 252 1.60 -16.07 12.34
CA ASP A 252 2.21 -15.25 13.41
C ASP A 252 2.38 -13.77 13.07
N GLY A 253 2.12 -13.40 11.81
CA GLY A 253 2.23 -12.01 11.36
C GLY A 253 3.67 -11.45 11.37
N VAL A 254 4.69 -12.28 11.33
CA VAL A 254 6.08 -11.82 11.28
C VAL A 254 6.41 -11.27 9.88
N GLY A 255 7.00 -10.08 9.85
CA GLY A 255 7.47 -9.49 8.60
C GLY A 255 8.42 -8.34 8.79
N PHE A 256 9.48 -8.30 7.96
CA PHE A 256 10.50 -7.26 7.95
C PHE A 256 10.74 -6.77 6.53
N CYS A 257 10.68 -5.45 6.35
CA CYS A 257 10.97 -4.77 5.09
C CYS A 257 12.22 -3.91 5.21
N TYR A 258 12.76 -3.49 4.08
CA TYR A 258 13.82 -2.51 4.01
C TYR A 258 13.25 -1.20 3.48
N MET A 259 13.43 -0.12 4.24
CA MET A 259 13.09 1.24 3.82
C MET A 259 14.36 1.93 3.36
N ALA A 260 14.47 2.22 2.07
CA ALA A 260 15.63 2.93 1.54
C ALA A 260 15.58 4.43 1.92
N TYR A 261 16.70 4.99 2.35
CA TYR A 261 16.79 6.41 2.71
C TYR A 261 17.89 7.18 1.97
N SER A 262 18.66 6.46 1.15
CA SER A 262 19.59 7.05 0.19
C SER A 262 20.01 6.01 -0.84
N GLY A 263 20.76 6.38 -1.87
CA GLY A 263 21.30 5.41 -2.83
C GLY A 263 22.23 4.41 -2.14
N GLY A 264 21.78 3.16 -2.05
CA GLY A 264 22.53 2.04 -1.47
C GLY A 264 22.48 1.93 0.06
N ARG A 265 21.62 2.69 0.77
CA ARG A 265 21.41 2.57 2.22
C ARG A 265 19.94 2.40 2.54
N SER A 266 19.63 1.48 3.45
CA SER A 266 18.29 1.20 3.96
C SER A 266 18.29 0.97 5.47
N ALA A 267 17.13 1.07 6.08
CA ALA A 267 16.85 0.65 7.44
C ALA A 267 15.85 -0.51 7.41
N THR A 268 15.97 -1.45 8.33
CA THR A 268 14.96 -2.49 8.53
C THR A 268 13.77 -1.92 9.29
N VAL A 269 12.57 -2.24 8.85
CA VAL A 269 11.31 -1.93 9.53
C VAL A 269 10.41 -3.16 9.52
N GLY A 270 9.84 -3.49 10.66
CA GLY A 270 8.96 -4.66 10.79
C GLY A 270 8.95 -5.19 12.21
N GLY A 271 8.31 -6.34 12.39
CA GLY A 271 8.15 -7.00 13.68
C GLY A 271 7.21 -8.20 13.60
N LYS A 272 6.77 -8.66 14.75
CA LYS A 272 5.69 -9.63 14.92
C LYS A 272 4.41 -8.85 15.22
N PHE A 273 3.36 -9.04 14.40
CA PHE A 273 2.12 -8.28 14.46
C PHE A 273 0.96 -9.07 15.09
N LEU A 274 1.06 -10.39 15.15
CA LEU A 274 0.09 -11.24 15.84
C LEU A 274 0.76 -11.90 17.06
N THR A 275 0.10 -11.84 18.21
CA THR A 275 0.54 -12.42 19.49
C THR A 275 -0.33 -13.62 19.86
#